data_c3125a4e7e83a37cdd633d0bab1019b1
#
_entry.id   c3125a4e7e83a37cdd633d0bab1019b1
#
_cell.length_a   1.000
_cell.length_b   1.000
_cell.length_c   1.000
_cell.angle_alpha   90.00
_cell.angle_beta   90.00
_cell.angle_gamma   90.00
#
_symmetry.space_group_name_H-M   'P 1'
#
loop_
_entity.id
_entity.type
_entity.pdbx_description
1 polymer ?
#
loop_
_entity_poly.entity_id
_entity_poly.type
_entity_poly.pdbx_seq_one_letter_code
_entity_poly.pdbx_strand_id
1 'polypeptide(L)'
;MGQWITEKDVAFYANEFKNSGFRGPLSYYRNMDLTWELTADSPDKIQQPALFVAGERDGVILMAADALKELSTHVTDLRINQIIPKIGHWTQQEAPGLVNEALVKFLKEVS
;
A
#
# COMPACT_ATOMS: atom_id res chain seq x y z
N MET A 1 8.44 20.57 -2.62
CA MET A 1 8.67 19.11 -2.52
C MET A 1 8.53 18.68 -1.08
N GLY A 2 8.00 17.49 -0.81
CA GLY A 2 7.98 16.93 0.54
C GLY A 2 9.41 16.68 1.04
N GLN A 3 9.60 16.64 2.37
CA GLN A 3 10.95 16.44 2.96
C GLN A 3 11.53 15.05 2.70
N TRP A 4 10.72 14.09 2.20
CA TRP A 4 11.08 12.69 1.98
C TRP A 4 11.62 12.38 0.57
N ILE A 5 11.52 13.33 -0.38
CA ILE A 5 11.98 13.19 -1.77
C ILE A 5 12.85 14.38 -2.17
N THR A 6 14.00 14.11 -2.77
CA THR A 6 14.94 15.10 -3.27
C THR A 6 14.83 15.28 -4.77
N GLU A 7 15.41 16.35 -5.32
CA GLU A 7 15.52 16.52 -6.78
C GLU A 7 16.31 15.40 -7.45
N LYS A 8 17.29 14.82 -6.74
CA LYS A 8 18.06 13.68 -7.23
C LYS A 8 17.19 12.44 -7.37
N ASP A 9 16.29 12.19 -6.41
CA ASP A 9 15.35 11.08 -6.49
C ASP A 9 14.37 11.25 -7.64
N VAL A 10 13.84 12.45 -7.84
CA VAL A 10 12.97 12.76 -8.98
C VAL A 10 13.70 12.57 -10.31
N ALA A 11 14.95 13.02 -10.43
CA ALA A 11 15.76 12.82 -11.62
C ALA A 11 16.03 11.34 -11.89
N PHE A 12 16.27 10.55 -10.85
CA PHE A 12 16.42 9.10 -10.95
C PHE A 12 15.16 8.44 -11.52
N TYR A 13 13.99 8.69 -10.94
CA TYR A 13 12.71 8.16 -11.44
C TYR A 13 12.44 8.59 -12.88
N ALA A 14 12.66 9.87 -13.20
CA ALA A 14 12.46 10.38 -14.55
C ALA A 14 13.35 9.65 -15.58
N ASN A 15 14.59 9.35 -15.22
CA ASN A 15 15.51 8.61 -16.08
C ASN A 15 15.08 7.15 -16.27
N GLU A 16 14.64 6.48 -15.20
CA GLU A 16 14.12 5.11 -15.29
C GLU A 16 12.90 5.03 -16.22
N PHE A 17 11.93 5.93 -16.06
CA PHE A 17 10.75 5.98 -16.94
C PHE A 17 11.06 6.43 -18.36
N LYS A 18 12.09 7.24 -18.57
CA LYS A 18 12.57 7.58 -19.90
C LYS A 18 13.07 6.35 -20.67
N ASN A 19 13.70 5.41 -19.95
CA ASN A 19 14.24 4.18 -20.53
C ASN A 19 13.17 3.09 -20.70
N SER A 20 12.33 2.87 -19.69
CA SER A 20 11.32 1.80 -19.66
C SER A 20 9.98 2.19 -20.27
N GLY A 21 9.68 3.48 -20.32
CA GLY A 21 8.34 4.00 -20.63
C GLY A 21 7.31 3.70 -19.55
N PHE A 22 6.08 4.14 -19.78
CA PHE A 22 4.96 4.02 -18.84
C PHE A 22 4.01 2.86 -19.13
N ARG A 23 4.24 2.08 -20.20
CA ARG A 23 3.31 1.01 -20.60
C ARG A 23 3.11 -0.03 -19.50
N GLY A 24 4.21 -0.50 -18.89
CA GLY A 24 4.17 -1.49 -17.82
C GLY A 24 3.36 -0.99 -16.62
N PRO A 25 3.77 0.12 -15.98
CA PRO A 25 3.03 0.70 -14.86
C PRO A 25 1.56 0.98 -15.15
N LEU A 26 1.23 1.54 -16.32
CA LEU A 26 -0.15 1.83 -16.69
C LEU A 26 -0.99 0.57 -16.96
N SER A 27 -0.36 -0.57 -17.23
CA SER A 27 -1.09 -1.82 -17.43
C SER A 27 -1.79 -2.31 -16.16
N TYR A 28 -1.31 -1.99 -14.97
CA TYR A 28 -2.02 -2.26 -13.72
C TYR A 28 -3.42 -1.63 -13.74
N TYR A 29 -3.50 -0.37 -14.12
CA TYR A 29 -4.78 0.37 -14.17
C TYR A 29 -5.66 -0.08 -15.34
N ARG A 30 -5.09 -0.39 -16.49
CA ARG A 30 -5.83 -0.87 -17.68
C ARG A 30 -6.46 -2.24 -17.48
N ASN A 31 -5.90 -3.06 -16.60
CA ASN A 31 -6.37 -4.40 -16.32
C ASN A 31 -7.30 -4.46 -15.09
N MET A 32 -7.74 -3.34 -14.53
CA MET A 32 -8.58 -3.35 -13.31
C MET A 32 -9.88 -4.11 -13.52
N ASP A 33 -10.59 -3.86 -14.62
CA ASP A 33 -11.85 -4.55 -14.92
C ASP A 33 -11.63 -6.05 -15.11
N LEU A 34 -10.60 -6.42 -15.89
CA LEU A 34 -10.24 -7.82 -16.08
C LEU A 34 -9.82 -8.50 -14.76
N THR A 35 -9.07 -7.81 -13.92
CA THR A 35 -8.68 -8.33 -12.61
C THR A 35 -9.91 -8.57 -11.74
N TRP A 36 -10.87 -7.64 -11.73
CA TRP A 36 -12.12 -7.79 -11.01
C TRP A 36 -12.93 -9.00 -11.49
N GLU A 37 -13.07 -9.17 -12.80
CA GLU A 37 -13.74 -10.35 -13.40
C GLU A 37 -13.06 -11.66 -13.01
N LEU A 38 -11.73 -11.74 -13.11
CA LEU A 38 -10.95 -12.94 -12.80
C LEU A 38 -10.94 -13.30 -11.31
N THR A 39 -11.23 -12.35 -10.44
CA THR A 39 -11.26 -12.56 -8.98
C THR A 39 -12.67 -12.72 -8.41
N ALA A 40 -13.70 -12.82 -9.27
CA ALA A 40 -15.09 -12.92 -8.84
C ALA A 40 -15.37 -14.12 -7.89
N ASP A 41 -14.66 -15.23 -8.07
CA ASP A 41 -14.77 -16.44 -7.25
C ASP A 41 -13.72 -16.49 -6.11
N SER A 42 -13.00 -15.40 -5.88
CA SER A 42 -12.02 -15.36 -4.77
C SER A 42 -12.71 -15.38 -3.42
N PRO A 43 -12.12 -16.01 -2.39
CA PRO A 43 -12.69 -16.00 -1.04
C PRO A 43 -12.93 -14.59 -0.53
N ASP A 44 -14.07 -14.35 0.11
CA ASP A 44 -14.44 -13.08 0.72
C ASP A 44 -13.55 -12.70 1.92
N LYS A 45 -12.81 -13.68 2.48
CA LYS A 45 -12.04 -13.51 3.70
C LYS A 45 -10.60 -13.92 3.54
N ILE A 46 -9.72 -13.09 4.08
CA ILE A 46 -8.31 -13.39 4.29
C ILE A 46 -8.17 -13.95 5.70
N GLN A 47 -7.77 -15.22 5.80
CA GLN A 47 -7.62 -15.95 7.07
C GLN A 47 -6.17 -15.98 7.56
N GLN A 48 -5.23 -15.67 6.70
CA GLN A 48 -3.81 -15.61 7.05
C GLN A 48 -3.53 -14.44 7.99
N PRO A 49 -2.53 -14.54 8.87
CA PRO A 49 -2.05 -13.40 9.62
C PRO A 49 -1.73 -12.24 8.69
N ALA A 50 -2.24 -11.06 9.01
CA ALA A 50 -2.11 -9.90 8.15
C ALA A 50 -1.68 -8.66 8.92
N LEU A 51 -0.96 -7.79 8.21
CA LEU A 51 -0.58 -6.46 8.66
C LEU A 51 -1.13 -5.46 7.65
N PHE A 52 -1.77 -4.39 8.14
CA PHE A 52 -2.16 -3.23 7.36
C PHE A 52 -1.45 -1.98 7.88
N VAL A 53 -0.74 -1.30 6.99
CA VAL A 53 -0.07 -0.01 7.28
C VAL A 53 -0.38 0.96 6.16
N ALA A 54 -0.83 2.16 6.52
CA ALA A 54 -1.12 3.22 5.56
C ALA A 54 -0.83 4.61 6.14
N GLY A 55 -0.74 5.61 5.28
CA GLY A 55 -0.59 7.00 5.69
C GLY A 55 -1.94 7.68 5.88
N GLU A 56 -2.09 8.48 6.94
CA GLU A 56 -3.32 9.24 7.24
C GLU A 56 -3.75 10.17 6.09
N ARG A 57 -2.78 10.70 5.34
CA ARG A 57 -3.00 11.64 4.23
C ARG A 57 -3.02 10.97 2.86
N ASP A 58 -3.06 9.66 2.82
CA ASP A 58 -3.21 8.93 1.56
C ASP A 58 -4.62 9.13 1.00
N GLY A 59 -4.71 9.67 -0.22
CA GLY A 59 -5.99 9.89 -0.89
C GLY A 59 -6.79 8.59 -1.13
N VAL A 60 -6.12 7.45 -1.31
CA VAL A 60 -6.76 6.14 -1.45
C VAL A 60 -7.45 5.74 -0.14
N ILE A 61 -6.76 5.93 1.00
CA ILE A 61 -7.31 5.65 2.34
C ILE A 61 -8.51 6.53 2.64
N LEU A 62 -8.46 7.81 2.25
CA LEU A 62 -9.59 8.73 2.43
C LEU A 62 -10.80 8.31 1.60
N MET A 63 -10.60 7.83 0.36
CA MET A 63 -11.69 7.32 -0.49
C MET A 63 -12.23 5.97 -0.01
N ALA A 64 -11.39 5.14 0.61
CA ALA A 64 -11.72 3.81 1.10
C ALA A 64 -12.17 3.78 2.58
N ALA A 65 -12.52 4.93 3.17
CA ALA A 65 -12.81 5.05 4.60
C ALA A 65 -13.89 4.08 5.10
N ASP A 66 -14.91 3.80 4.30
CA ASP A 66 -15.98 2.85 4.67
C ASP A 66 -15.48 1.40 4.58
N ALA A 67 -14.73 1.02 3.56
CA ALA A 67 -14.11 -0.31 3.45
C ALA A 67 -13.12 -0.58 4.60
N LEU A 68 -12.42 0.45 5.07
CA LEU A 68 -11.51 0.32 6.22
C LEU A 68 -12.23 0.01 7.53
N LYS A 69 -13.46 0.46 7.71
CA LYS A 69 -14.27 0.11 8.89
C LYS A 69 -14.62 -1.37 8.91
N GLU A 70 -14.74 -1.98 7.75
CA GLU A 70 -15.07 -3.39 7.57
C GLU A 70 -13.83 -4.29 7.41
N LEU A 71 -12.62 -3.72 7.44
CA LEU A 71 -11.37 -4.44 7.21
C LEU A 71 -11.24 -5.69 8.08
N SER A 72 -11.55 -5.61 9.38
CA SER A 72 -11.49 -6.74 10.30
C SER A 72 -12.56 -7.80 10.04
N THR A 73 -13.60 -7.49 9.29
CA THR A 73 -14.63 -8.46 8.88
C THR A 73 -14.11 -9.34 7.74
N HIS A 74 -13.30 -8.76 6.85
CA HIS A 74 -12.71 -9.46 5.71
C HIS A 74 -11.32 -10.03 6.00
N VAL A 75 -10.56 -9.43 6.91
CA VAL A 75 -9.24 -9.90 7.36
C VAL A 75 -9.36 -10.41 8.79
N THR A 76 -9.60 -11.72 8.95
CA THR A 76 -10.00 -12.31 10.24
C THR A 76 -8.84 -12.43 11.24
N ASP A 77 -7.60 -12.43 10.79
CA ASP A 77 -6.39 -12.43 11.63
C ASP A 77 -5.53 -11.17 11.36
N LEU A 78 -6.13 -10.00 11.54
CA LEU A 78 -5.46 -8.71 11.39
C LEU A 78 -4.64 -8.39 12.64
N ARG A 79 -3.34 -8.72 12.63
CA ARG A 79 -2.41 -8.56 13.77
C ARG A 79 -2.01 -7.12 14.01
N ILE A 80 -1.79 -6.38 12.94
CA ILE A 80 -1.40 -4.97 12.99
C ILE A 80 -2.30 -4.18 12.03
N ASN A 81 -2.93 -3.14 12.55
CA ASN A 81 -3.68 -2.14 11.77
C ASN A 81 -3.17 -0.76 12.17
N GLN A 82 -2.32 -0.17 11.36
CA GLN A 82 -1.61 1.07 11.69
C GLN A 82 -1.82 2.14 10.62
N ILE A 83 -2.42 3.25 11.02
CA ILE A 83 -2.46 4.48 10.22
C ILE A 83 -1.40 5.44 10.78
N ILE A 84 -0.44 5.82 9.95
CA ILE A 84 0.68 6.69 10.36
C ILE A 84 0.28 8.15 10.15
N PRO A 85 0.23 8.97 11.24
CA PRO A 85 -0.18 10.36 11.17
C PRO A 85 0.71 11.20 10.24
N LYS A 86 0.10 12.11 9.48
CA LYS A 86 0.74 13.09 8.59
C LYS A 86 1.50 12.50 7.41
N ILE A 87 1.49 11.20 7.19
CA ILE A 87 2.14 10.49 6.09
C ILE A 87 1.17 10.30 4.94
N GLY A 88 1.66 10.39 3.72
CA GLY A 88 0.89 10.23 2.49
C GLY A 88 0.94 8.81 1.92
N HIS A 89 0.75 8.72 0.61
CA HIS A 89 0.65 7.46 -0.13
C HIS A 89 1.95 6.65 -0.14
N TRP A 90 3.09 7.30 -0.22
CA TRP A 90 4.40 6.63 -0.28
C TRP A 90 4.94 6.31 1.10
N THR A 91 4.12 5.65 1.91
CA THR A 91 4.31 5.40 3.33
C THR A 91 5.70 4.86 3.66
N GLN A 92 6.20 3.89 2.90
CA GLN A 92 7.52 3.28 3.09
C GLN A 92 8.69 4.22 2.75
N GLN A 93 8.46 5.24 1.95
CA GLN A 93 9.46 6.26 1.61
C GLN A 93 9.37 7.47 2.55
N GLU A 94 8.15 7.84 2.95
CA GLU A 94 7.89 8.98 3.83
C GLU A 94 8.21 8.67 5.30
N ALA A 95 8.00 7.41 5.74
CA ALA A 95 8.20 6.97 7.12
C ALA A 95 8.84 5.57 7.21
N PRO A 96 10.04 5.34 6.61
CA PRO A 96 10.65 4.02 6.54
C PRO A 96 10.87 3.37 7.89
N GLY A 97 11.21 4.16 8.92
CA GLY A 97 11.43 3.64 10.28
C GLY A 97 10.17 3.01 10.88
N LEU A 98 9.04 3.69 10.80
CA LEU A 98 7.76 3.21 11.33
C LEU A 98 7.23 1.99 10.55
N VAL A 99 7.38 2.01 9.22
CA VAL A 99 6.98 0.87 8.38
C VAL A 99 7.84 -0.35 8.68
N ASN A 100 9.16 -0.19 8.79
CA ASN A 100 10.08 -1.29 9.10
C ASN A 100 9.83 -1.85 10.52
N GLU A 101 9.55 -1.00 11.50
CA GLU A 101 9.19 -1.43 12.86
C GLU A 101 7.94 -2.32 12.85
N ALA A 102 6.88 -1.88 12.16
CA ALA A 102 5.63 -2.65 12.03
C ALA A 102 5.86 -3.98 11.31
N LEU A 103 6.63 -3.99 10.21
CA LEU A 103 6.97 -5.19 9.46
C LEU A 103 7.79 -6.18 10.28
N VAL A 104 8.85 -5.72 10.96
CA VAL A 104 9.71 -6.59 11.78
C VAL A 104 8.93 -7.17 12.96
N LYS A 105 8.08 -6.36 13.60
CA LYS A 105 7.20 -6.83 14.67
C LYS A 105 6.27 -7.92 14.17
N PHE A 106 5.57 -7.67 13.08
CA PHE A 106 4.65 -8.63 12.46
C PHE A 106 5.35 -9.95 12.10
N LEU A 107 6.50 -9.88 11.43
CA LEU A 107 7.25 -11.08 11.03
C LEU A 107 7.71 -11.93 12.22
N LYS A 108 8.06 -11.30 13.36
CA LYS A 108 8.41 -12.02 14.59
C LYS A 108 7.21 -12.67 15.28
N GLU A 109 6.01 -12.17 15.05
CA GLU A 109 4.78 -12.75 15.62
C GLU A 109 4.26 -13.94 14.81
N VAL A 110 4.64 -14.07 13.55
CA VAL A 110 4.14 -15.13 12.63
C VAL A 110 5.17 -16.17 12.24
N SER A 111 6.43 -16.02 12.71
CA SER A 111 7.56 -16.98 12.49
C SER A 111 7.69 -18.04 13.63
#